data_7dc36dc9df6947192be0280f9394e05b
#
_entry.id   7dc36dc9df6947192be0280f9394e05b
#
_cell.length_a   1.000
_cell.length_b   1.000
_cell.length_c   1.000
_cell.angle_alpha   90.00
_cell.angle_beta   90.00
_cell.angle_gamma   90.00
#
_symmetry.space_group_name_H-M   'P 1'
#
loop_
_entity.id
_entity.type
_entity.pdbx_description
1 polymer ?
#
loop_
_entity_poly.entity_id
_entity_poly.type
_entity_poly.pdbx_seq_one_letter_code
_entity_poly.pdbx_strand_id
1 'polypeptide(L)'
;DVKIACVSAGFPSSQTFIEVKVAETAMALMEGADEIDIVISVGKFLAGDYEGMCEEIQELKATCKEHHMKVILETGALKTASNIKKASILSMYSGADFIKTSTGKQQPAATPEAALVMCQAIKEYHELTGIKVGFKPAGGINCVNDALIYYTIVKEVLGEEWLNNELFRLDHFVESGNPV
;
A
#
# COMPACT_ATOMS: atom_id res chain seq x y z
N ASP A 1 16.81 14.55 2.39
CA ASP A 1 15.52 15.24 2.39
C ASP A 1 14.40 14.23 2.66
N VAL A 2 13.37 14.66 3.39
CA VAL A 2 12.18 13.83 3.68
C VAL A 2 11.22 13.92 2.51
N LYS A 3 10.80 12.77 1.98
CA LYS A 3 9.84 12.69 0.87
C LYS A 3 8.42 13.00 1.35
N ILE A 4 7.67 13.73 0.52
CA ILE A 4 6.26 14.03 0.74
C ILE A 4 5.42 12.96 0.05
N ALA A 5 4.71 12.14 0.84
CA ALA A 5 3.77 11.14 0.34
C ALA A 5 2.33 11.68 0.45
N CYS A 6 1.66 11.82 -0.67
CA CYS A 6 0.29 12.33 -0.74
C CYS A 6 -0.69 11.20 -0.99
N VAL A 7 -1.79 11.15 -0.23
CA VAL A 7 -2.94 10.29 -0.56
C VAL A 7 -3.74 10.90 -1.70
N SER A 8 -4.24 10.08 -2.61
CA SER A 8 -4.94 10.52 -3.82
C SER A 8 -5.95 9.48 -4.29
N ALA A 9 -6.53 9.69 -5.46
CA ALA A 9 -7.43 8.80 -6.16
C ALA A 9 -8.71 8.46 -5.37
N GLY A 10 -9.32 9.49 -4.75
CA GLY A 10 -10.55 9.33 -3.99
C GLY A 10 -10.33 8.66 -2.62
N PHE A 11 -9.16 8.89 -2.01
CA PHE A 11 -8.88 8.37 -0.66
C PHE A 11 -9.96 8.83 0.36
N PRO A 12 -10.41 7.98 1.28
CA PRO A 12 -9.95 6.61 1.55
C PRO A 12 -10.75 5.52 0.82
N SER A 13 -11.87 5.84 0.17
CA SER A 13 -12.81 4.84 -0.36
C SER A 13 -12.50 4.36 -1.77
N SER A 14 -11.74 5.14 -2.54
CA SER A 14 -11.51 4.90 -3.97
C SER A 14 -12.80 4.83 -4.83
N GLN A 15 -13.92 5.35 -4.31
CA GLN A 15 -15.24 5.31 -4.97
C GLN A 15 -15.52 6.60 -5.73
N THR A 16 -14.79 6.81 -6.82
CA THR A 16 -15.01 7.91 -7.75
C THR A 16 -14.60 7.49 -9.16
N PHE A 17 -14.91 8.32 -10.15
CA PHE A 17 -14.56 8.08 -11.54
C PHE A 17 -13.05 8.10 -11.76
N ILE A 18 -12.57 7.27 -12.70
CA ILE A 18 -11.14 7.15 -12.96
C ILE A 18 -10.53 8.47 -13.42
N GLU A 19 -11.26 9.26 -14.19
CA GLU A 19 -10.81 10.58 -14.66
C GLU A 19 -10.57 11.54 -13.50
N VAL A 20 -11.39 11.46 -12.45
CA VAL A 20 -11.20 12.25 -11.21
C VAL A 20 -9.98 11.76 -10.45
N LYS A 21 -9.80 10.44 -10.33
CA LYS A 21 -8.62 9.85 -9.68
C LYS A 21 -7.32 10.28 -10.37
N VAL A 22 -7.30 10.23 -11.70
CA VAL A 22 -6.14 10.65 -12.52
C VAL A 22 -5.87 12.14 -12.34
N ALA A 23 -6.91 12.98 -12.41
CA ALA A 23 -6.76 14.42 -12.23
C ALA A 23 -6.22 14.77 -10.84
N GLU A 24 -6.77 14.18 -9.78
CA GLU A 24 -6.31 14.39 -8.39
C GLU A 24 -4.85 13.98 -8.23
N THR A 25 -4.47 12.80 -8.76
CA THR A 25 -3.09 12.31 -8.71
C THR A 25 -2.13 13.24 -9.45
N ALA A 26 -2.49 13.67 -10.66
CA ALA A 26 -1.67 14.61 -11.42
C ALA A 26 -1.49 15.95 -10.70
N MET A 27 -2.57 16.49 -10.10
CA MET A 27 -2.51 17.73 -9.34
C MET A 27 -1.62 17.60 -8.09
N ALA A 28 -1.73 16.49 -7.34
CA ALA A 28 -0.89 16.24 -6.17
C ALA A 28 0.61 16.24 -6.54
N LEU A 29 0.97 15.62 -7.65
CA LEU A 29 2.34 15.62 -8.16
C LEU A 29 2.80 17.01 -8.62
N MET A 30 1.92 17.79 -9.28
CA MET A 30 2.23 19.17 -9.70
C MET A 30 2.46 20.10 -8.51
N GLU A 31 1.76 19.86 -7.39
CA GLU A 31 1.92 20.62 -6.14
C GLU A 31 3.14 20.16 -5.30
N GLY A 32 3.90 19.17 -5.78
CA GLY A 32 5.18 18.78 -5.19
C GLY A 32 5.17 17.50 -4.35
N ALA A 33 4.19 16.62 -4.52
CA ALA A 33 4.26 15.30 -3.92
C ALA A 33 5.39 14.48 -4.56
N ASP A 34 6.24 13.85 -3.74
CA ASP A 34 7.29 12.95 -4.19
C ASP A 34 6.75 11.53 -4.45
N GLU A 35 5.72 11.14 -3.73
CA GLU A 35 5.12 9.80 -3.77
C GLU A 35 3.60 9.89 -3.63
N ILE A 36 2.90 8.93 -4.21
CA ILE A 36 1.43 8.86 -4.17
C ILE A 36 0.98 7.56 -3.50
N ASP A 37 0.07 7.68 -2.53
CA ASP A 37 -0.61 6.56 -1.88
C ASP A 37 -2.06 6.49 -2.37
N ILE A 38 -2.42 5.41 -3.09
CA ILE A 38 -3.78 5.14 -3.59
C ILE A 38 -4.41 3.96 -2.87
N VAL A 39 -5.73 3.82 -2.92
CA VAL A 39 -6.46 2.65 -2.40
C VAL A 39 -7.01 1.84 -3.57
N ILE A 40 -6.94 0.51 -3.49
CA ILE A 40 -7.64 -0.34 -4.47
C ILE A 40 -9.14 -0.05 -4.47
N SER A 41 -9.81 -0.25 -5.60
CA SER A 41 -11.28 -0.29 -5.64
C SER A 41 -11.77 -1.57 -4.95
N VAL A 42 -11.90 -1.53 -3.60
CA VAL A 42 -12.30 -2.68 -2.77
C VAL A 42 -13.62 -3.28 -3.24
N GLY A 43 -14.57 -2.44 -3.65
CA GLY A 43 -15.86 -2.89 -4.18
C GLY A 43 -15.72 -3.74 -5.44
N LYS A 44 -14.87 -3.33 -6.40
CA LYS A 44 -14.55 -4.12 -7.60
C LYS A 44 -13.91 -5.45 -7.23
N PHE A 45 -12.89 -5.41 -6.36
CA PHE A 45 -12.20 -6.62 -5.90
C PHE A 45 -13.17 -7.63 -5.29
N LEU A 46 -14.04 -7.20 -4.35
CA LEU A 46 -15.00 -8.08 -3.67
C LEU A 46 -16.10 -8.57 -4.60
N ALA A 47 -16.44 -7.83 -5.66
CA ALA A 47 -17.36 -8.24 -6.70
C ALA A 47 -16.73 -9.21 -7.73
N GLY A 48 -15.40 -9.45 -7.65
CA GLY A 48 -14.66 -10.29 -8.59
C GLY A 48 -14.22 -9.58 -9.87
N ASP A 49 -14.44 -8.27 -9.97
CA ASP A 49 -13.96 -7.43 -11.08
C ASP A 49 -12.47 -7.07 -10.85
N TYR A 50 -11.61 -8.09 -10.96
CA TYR A 50 -10.18 -7.94 -10.79
C TYR A 50 -9.54 -7.16 -11.94
N GLU A 51 -10.04 -7.34 -13.16
CA GLU A 51 -9.57 -6.65 -14.35
C GLU A 51 -9.76 -5.14 -14.21
N GLY A 52 -10.98 -4.70 -13.91
CA GLY A 52 -11.27 -3.28 -13.72
C GLY A 52 -10.51 -2.65 -12.54
N MET A 53 -10.21 -3.41 -11.49
CA MET A 53 -9.33 -2.93 -10.42
C MET A 53 -7.89 -2.75 -10.90
N CYS A 54 -7.36 -3.72 -11.65
CA CYS A 54 -6.00 -3.67 -12.18
C CYS A 54 -5.82 -2.53 -13.18
N GLU A 55 -6.78 -2.32 -14.08
CA GLU A 55 -6.77 -1.22 -15.05
C GLU A 55 -6.68 0.14 -14.36
N GLU A 56 -7.46 0.37 -13.30
CA GLU A 56 -7.37 1.60 -12.51
C GLU A 56 -5.97 1.81 -11.90
N ILE A 57 -5.36 0.76 -11.33
CA ILE A 57 -4.02 0.85 -10.75
C ILE A 57 -2.98 1.16 -11.85
N GLN A 58 -3.08 0.51 -13.01
CA GLN A 58 -2.18 0.74 -14.15
C GLN A 58 -2.26 2.18 -14.67
N GLU A 59 -3.48 2.73 -14.79
CA GLU A 59 -3.69 4.10 -15.25
C GLU A 59 -3.13 5.12 -14.26
N LEU A 60 -3.33 4.88 -12.95
CA LEU A 60 -2.75 5.72 -11.90
C LEU A 60 -1.23 5.60 -11.86
N LYS A 61 -0.67 4.41 -12.07
CA LYS A 61 0.79 4.25 -12.18
C LYS A 61 1.36 5.00 -13.38
N ALA A 62 0.69 4.93 -14.52
CA ALA A 62 1.07 5.71 -15.71
C ALA A 62 1.06 7.22 -15.42
N THR A 63 0.08 7.70 -14.64
CA THR A 63 0.01 9.10 -14.19
C THR A 63 1.17 9.47 -13.25
N CYS A 64 1.58 8.55 -12.38
CA CYS A 64 2.69 8.76 -11.44
C CYS A 64 4.07 8.83 -12.13
N LYS A 65 4.23 8.28 -13.33
CA LYS A 65 5.50 8.27 -14.08
C LYS A 65 6.66 7.71 -13.22
N GLU A 66 7.67 8.54 -12.98
CA GLU A 66 8.87 8.20 -12.19
C GLU A 66 8.62 8.19 -10.68
N HIS A 67 7.50 8.76 -10.22
CA HIS A 67 7.18 8.81 -8.80
C HIS A 67 6.71 7.46 -8.27
N HIS A 68 7.09 7.16 -7.04
CA HIS A 68 6.65 5.93 -6.38
C HIS A 68 5.14 5.98 -6.09
N MET A 69 4.46 4.91 -6.48
CA MET A 69 3.06 4.68 -6.16
C MET A 69 2.93 3.56 -5.13
N LYS A 70 2.29 3.86 -3.99
CA LYS A 70 1.96 2.85 -2.98
C LYS A 70 0.49 2.51 -3.08
N VAL A 71 0.19 1.22 -3.14
CA VAL A 71 -1.16 0.70 -3.26
C VAL A 71 -1.64 0.18 -1.91
N ILE A 72 -2.63 0.83 -1.34
CA ILE A 72 -3.28 0.44 -0.09
C ILE A 72 -4.31 -0.64 -0.40
N LEU A 73 -4.18 -1.80 0.22
CA LEU A 73 -5.07 -2.94 -0.01
C LEU A 73 -6.35 -2.89 0.82
N GLU A 74 -6.34 -2.14 1.93
CA GLU A 74 -7.40 -2.12 2.95
C GLU A 74 -7.70 -3.52 3.48
N THR A 75 -6.68 -4.15 4.06
CA THR A 75 -6.68 -5.56 4.44
C THR A 75 -7.83 -5.96 5.37
N GLY A 76 -8.28 -5.03 6.21
CA GLY A 76 -9.46 -5.23 7.07
C GLY A 76 -10.75 -5.47 6.28
N ALA A 77 -10.91 -4.82 5.13
CA ALA A 77 -12.05 -5.03 4.25
C ALA A 77 -11.96 -6.35 3.47
N LEU A 78 -10.76 -6.81 3.16
CA LEU A 78 -10.51 -8.07 2.42
C LEU A 78 -10.75 -9.32 3.25
N LYS A 79 -10.62 -9.25 4.56
CA LYS A 79 -10.97 -10.23 5.59
C LYS A 79 -10.18 -11.55 5.60
N THR A 80 -9.82 -12.11 4.46
CA THR A 80 -9.18 -13.43 4.36
C THR A 80 -7.76 -13.35 3.84
N ALA A 81 -6.89 -14.24 4.28
CA ALA A 81 -5.52 -14.36 3.78
C ALA A 81 -5.46 -14.56 2.25
N SER A 82 -6.41 -15.34 1.71
CA SER A 82 -6.52 -15.56 0.26
C SER A 82 -6.81 -14.27 -0.51
N ASN A 83 -7.74 -13.43 -0.02
CA ASN A 83 -8.04 -12.15 -0.65
C ASN A 83 -6.87 -11.18 -0.52
N ILE A 84 -6.22 -11.12 0.65
CA ILE A 84 -5.05 -10.27 0.88
C ILE A 84 -3.92 -10.67 -0.07
N LYS A 85 -3.62 -11.96 -0.18
CA LYS A 85 -2.60 -12.47 -1.11
C LYS A 85 -2.94 -12.11 -2.55
N LYS A 86 -4.18 -12.38 -2.97
CA LYS A 86 -4.65 -12.07 -4.34
C LYS A 86 -4.54 -10.58 -4.65
N ALA A 87 -5.02 -9.71 -3.77
CA ALA A 87 -4.93 -8.26 -3.95
C ALA A 87 -3.47 -7.78 -3.99
N SER A 88 -2.58 -8.36 -3.16
CA SER A 88 -1.15 -8.07 -3.18
C SER A 88 -0.53 -8.37 -4.54
N ILE A 89 -0.74 -9.59 -5.04
CA ILE A 89 -0.17 -10.04 -6.32
C ILE A 89 -0.70 -9.19 -7.48
N LEU A 90 -2.02 -8.97 -7.55
CA LEU A 90 -2.64 -8.17 -8.59
C LEU A 90 -2.12 -6.73 -8.59
N SER A 91 -1.99 -6.11 -7.41
CA SER A 91 -1.47 -4.74 -7.29
C SER A 91 -0.01 -4.63 -7.75
N MET A 92 0.84 -5.60 -7.41
CA MET A 92 2.24 -5.62 -7.85
C MET A 92 2.37 -5.81 -9.36
N TYR A 93 1.60 -6.73 -9.96
CA TYR A 93 1.57 -6.88 -11.42
C TYR A 93 0.97 -5.68 -12.15
N SER A 94 0.18 -4.85 -11.47
CA SER A 94 -0.37 -3.60 -12.00
C SER A 94 0.57 -2.39 -11.84
N GLY A 95 1.77 -2.58 -11.27
CA GLY A 95 2.81 -1.56 -11.21
C GLY A 95 2.98 -0.87 -9.85
N ALA A 96 2.45 -1.42 -8.77
CA ALA A 96 2.71 -0.90 -7.43
C ALA A 96 4.20 -0.97 -7.08
N ASP A 97 4.80 0.15 -6.66
CA ASP A 97 6.16 0.20 -6.11
C ASP A 97 6.20 -0.23 -4.65
N PHE A 98 5.09 -0.03 -3.93
CA PHE A 98 4.83 -0.50 -2.57
C PHE A 98 3.42 -1.06 -2.47
N ILE A 99 3.23 -2.05 -1.60
CA ILE A 99 1.90 -2.40 -1.09
C ILE A 99 1.81 -2.01 0.38
N LYS A 100 0.66 -1.41 0.75
CA LYS A 100 0.39 -0.87 2.08
C LYS A 100 -0.85 -1.56 2.65
N THR A 101 -0.86 -1.83 3.96
CA THR A 101 -1.97 -2.58 4.58
C THR A 101 -3.28 -1.85 4.56
N SER A 102 -3.32 -0.60 5.01
CA SER A 102 -4.58 0.06 5.42
C SER A 102 -4.54 1.56 5.23
N THR A 103 -5.72 2.16 5.12
CA THR A 103 -5.92 3.62 5.12
C THR A 103 -5.80 4.23 6.52
N GLY A 104 -5.97 3.43 7.58
CA GLY A 104 -6.15 3.92 8.95
C GLY A 104 -7.56 4.44 9.26
N LYS A 105 -8.46 4.45 8.27
CA LYS A 105 -9.85 4.93 8.42
C LYS A 105 -10.86 3.80 8.66
N GLN A 106 -10.44 2.55 8.46
CA GLN A 106 -11.24 1.35 8.71
C GLN A 106 -10.48 0.38 9.61
N GLN A 107 -11.19 -0.28 10.52
CA GLN A 107 -10.64 -1.31 11.39
C GLN A 107 -11.02 -2.73 10.89
N PRO A 108 -10.16 -3.74 11.12
CA PRO A 108 -8.80 -3.60 11.65
C PRO A 108 -7.85 -2.94 10.64
N ALA A 109 -6.88 -2.16 11.15
CA ALA A 109 -5.84 -1.55 10.34
C ALA A 109 -4.71 -2.58 10.04
N ALA A 110 -3.43 -2.25 10.28
CA ALA A 110 -2.36 -3.22 10.13
C ALA A 110 -2.49 -4.35 11.17
N THR A 111 -2.32 -5.60 10.71
CA THR A 111 -2.22 -6.77 11.59
C THR A 111 -0.99 -7.60 11.22
N PRO A 112 -0.36 -8.31 12.19
CA PRO A 112 0.77 -9.19 11.90
C PRO A 112 0.45 -10.27 10.86
N GLU A 113 -0.78 -10.82 10.90
CA GLU A 113 -1.25 -11.85 9.96
C GLU A 113 -1.33 -11.30 8.54
N ALA A 114 -1.91 -10.11 8.35
CA ALA A 114 -1.96 -9.46 7.04
C ALA A 114 -0.54 -9.13 6.53
N ALA A 115 0.32 -8.61 7.40
CA ALA A 115 1.71 -8.31 7.08
C ALA A 115 2.48 -9.56 6.61
N LEU A 116 2.31 -10.68 7.31
CA LEU A 116 2.95 -11.95 6.94
C LEU A 116 2.51 -12.40 5.53
N VAL A 117 1.20 -12.36 5.26
CA VAL A 117 0.65 -12.74 3.94
C VAL A 117 1.17 -11.82 2.83
N MET A 118 1.21 -10.51 3.08
CA MET A 118 1.71 -9.53 2.11
C MET A 118 3.21 -9.69 1.84
N CYS A 119 4.02 -9.90 2.87
CA CYS A 119 5.45 -10.16 2.72
C CYS A 119 5.72 -11.46 1.96
N GLN A 120 4.95 -12.52 2.22
CA GLN A 120 5.04 -13.77 1.43
C GLN A 120 4.68 -13.53 -0.05
N ALA A 121 3.66 -12.73 -0.33
CA ALA A 121 3.30 -12.35 -1.69
C ALA A 121 4.40 -11.53 -2.39
N ILE A 122 5.04 -10.60 -1.68
CA ILE A 122 6.19 -9.84 -2.20
C ILE A 122 7.36 -10.77 -2.53
N LYS A 123 7.67 -11.70 -1.64
CA LYS A 123 8.74 -12.69 -1.86
C LYS A 123 8.48 -13.51 -3.11
N GLU A 124 7.29 -14.08 -3.22
CA GLU A 124 6.87 -14.87 -4.39
C GLU A 124 6.94 -14.06 -5.70
N TYR A 125 6.46 -12.81 -5.67
CA TYR A 125 6.54 -11.91 -6.82
C TYR A 125 7.98 -11.62 -7.21
N HIS A 126 8.85 -11.33 -6.22
CA HIS A 126 10.27 -11.09 -6.47
C HIS A 126 11.00 -12.32 -7.04
N GLU A 127 10.73 -13.50 -6.51
CA GLU A 127 11.30 -14.77 -7.01
C GLU A 127 10.92 -15.03 -8.47
N LEU A 128 9.70 -14.65 -8.88
CA LEU A 128 9.18 -14.86 -10.24
C LEU A 128 9.63 -13.78 -11.24
N THR A 129 9.77 -12.53 -10.80
CA THR A 129 9.97 -11.39 -11.70
C THR A 129 11.33 -10.72 -11.57
N GLY A 130 12.04 -10.93 -10.47
CA GLY A 130 13.25 -10.19 -10.11
C GLY A 130 12.99 -8.77 -9.59
N ILE A 131 11.73 -8.30 -9.59
CA ILE A 131 11.35 -6.95 -9.19
C ILE A 131 11.16 -6.91 -7.67
N LYS A 132 11.76 -5.90 -7.01
CA LYS A 132 11.55 -5.64 -5.57
C LYS A 132 10.42 -4.63 -5.40
N VAL A 133 9.40 -5.02 -4.65
CA VAL A 133 8.29 -4.16 -4.21
C VAL A 133 8.41 -3.92 -2.72
N GLY A 134 8.18 -2.68 -2.29
CA GLY A 134 8.26 -2.29 -0.88
C GLY A 134 7.02 -2.70 -0.08
N PHE A 135 7.17 -2.74 1.24
CA PHE A 135 6.10 -3.03 2.19
C PHE A 135 5.92 -1.88 3.18
N LYS A 136 4.65 -1.48 3.42
CA LYS A 136 4.30 -0.43 4.38
C LYS A 136 3.11 -0.86 5.25
N PRO A 137 3.31 -1.36 6.48
CA PRO A 137 2.21 -1.50 7.43
C PRO A 137 1.76 -0.12 7.91
N ALA A 138 0.45 0.07 8.04
CA ALA A 138 -0.16 1.36 8.36
C ALA A 138 -1.35 1.22 9.30
N GLY A 139 -1.40 2.10 10.31
CA GLY A 139 -2.45 2.18 11.30
C GLY A 139 -2.28 1.21 12.47
N GLY A 140 -2.44 1.72 13.69
CA GLY A 140 -2.33 0.93 14.92
C GLY A 140 -0.90 0.68 15.40
N ILE A 141 0.12 1.29 14.77
CA ILE A 141 1.52 1.18 15.19
C ILE A 141 1.84 2.38 16.07
N ASN A 142 1.75 2.19 17.40
CA ASN A 142 1.80 3.30 18.35
C ASN A 142 3.05 3.30 19.23
N CYS A 143 3.82 2.23 19.22
CA CYS A 143 5.03 2.10 20.03
C CYS A 143 6.11 1.29 19.31
N VAL A 144 7.30 1.29 19.89
CA VAL A 144 8.47 0.56 19.36
C VAL A 144 8.18 -0.95 19.28
N ASN A 145 7.47 -1.51 20.24
CA ASN A 145 7.15 -2.94 20.22
C ASN A 145 6.24 -3.30 19.05
N ASP A 146 5.26 -2.46 18.71
CA ASP A 146 4.43 -2.67 17.53
C ASP A 146 5.29 -2.65 16.26
N ALA A 147 6.19 -1.67 16.15
CA ALA A 147 7.11 -1.54 15.02
C ALA A 147 8.03 -2.75 14.87
N LEU A 148 8.54 -3.29 15.99
CA LEU A 148 9.42 -4.46 15.99
C LEU A 148 8.74 -5.72 15.46
N ILE A 149 7.43 -5.88 15.63
CA ILE A 149 6.67 -7.00 15.06
C ILE A 149 6.80 -6.98 13.53
N TYR A 150 6.50 -5.84 12.91
CA TYR A 150 6.57 -5.71 11.44
C TYR A 150 8.01 -5.76 10.92
N TYR A 151 8.96 -5.16 11.63
CA TYR A 151 10.38 -5.29 11.33
C TYR A 151 10.82 -6.75 11.30
N THR A 152 10.42 -7.53 12.31
CA THR A 152 10.76 -8.96 12.40
C THR A 152 10.13 -9.74 11.24
N ILE A 153 8.86 -9.49 10.90
CA ILE A 153 8.20 -10.15 9.77
C ILE A 153 8.96 -9.87 8.46
N VAL A 154 9.31 -8.61 8.21
CA VAL A 154 10.08 -8.24 7.00
C VAL A 154 11.43 -8.93 6.99
N LYS A 155 12.17 -8.90 8.11
CA LYS A 155 13.48 -9.55 8.23
C LYS A 155 13.41 -11.05 7.94
N GLU A 156 12.48 -11.75 8.57
CA GLU A 156 12.37 -13.22 8.49
C GLU A 156 11.82 -13.69 7.13
N VAL A 157 10.93 -12.94 6.50
CA VAL A 157 10.28 -13.35 5.25
C VAL A 157 11.02 -12.84 4.02
N LEU A 158 11.42 -11.57 4.02
CA LEU A 158 12.02 -10.90 2.88
C LEU A 158 13.54 -10.78 2.96
N GLY A 159 14.10 -10.82 4.17
CA GLY A 159 15.54 -10.69 4.41
C GLY A 159 15.98 -9.26 4.72
N GLU A 160 17.23 -9.13 5.16
CA GLU A 160 17.82 -7.85 5.58
C GLU A 160 17.90 -6.83 4.44
N GLU A 161 17.92 -7.26 3.20
CA GLU A 161 17.98 -6.41 2.03
C GLU A 161 16.71 -5.56 1.82
N TRP A 162 15.58 -5.90 2.48
CA TRP A 162 14.38 -5.07 2.52
C TRP A 162 14.38 -4.04 3.65
N LEU A 163 15.28 -4.17 4.63
CA LEU A 163 15.32 -3.30 5.81
C LEU A 163 16.03 -1.96 5.51
N ASN A 164 15.47 -1.21 4.60
CA ASN A 164 15.91 0.13 4.22
C ASN A 164 14.70 1.01 3.85
N ASN A 165 14.91 2.32 3.77
CA ASN A 165 13.84 3.28 3.53
C ASN A 165 13.26 3.26 2.11
N GLU A 166 13.88 2.56 1.18
CA GLU A 166 13.36 2.40 -0.18
C GLU A 166 12.42 1.19 -0.32
N LEU A 167 12.43 0.25 0.63
CA LEU A 167 11.65 -1.00 0.56
C LEU A 167 10.81 -1.31 1.81
N PHE A 168 11.09 -0.65 2.96
CA PHE A 168 10.32 -0.85 4.17
C PHE A 168 10.05 0.48 4.88
N ARG A 169 8.78 0.75 5.14
CA ARG A 169 8.34 1.94 5.86
C ARG A 169 7.23 1.59 6.83
N LEU A 170 7.17 2.35 7.91
CA LEU A 170 6.12 2.29 8.93
C LEU A 170 5.29 3.57 8.83
N ASP A 171 3.96 3.43 8.91
CA ASP A 171 3.05 4.58 8.95
C ASP A 171 2.47 4.70 10.34
N HIS A 172 2.92 5.73 11.06
CA HIS A 172 2.44 6.08 12.39
C HIS A 172 1.49 7.28 12.27
N PHE A 173 0.24 7.09 12.69
CA PHE A 173 -0.73 8.17 12.78
C PHE A 173 -0.69 8.74 14.20
N VAL A 174 -0.10 9.93 14.34
CA VAL A 174 -0.22 10.71 15.58
C VAL A 174 -1.59 11.36 15.56
N GLU A 175 -2.52 10.91 16.41
CA GLU A 175 -3.70 11.71 16.68
C GLU A 175 -3.25 13.08 17.23
N SER A 176 -3.62 14.14 16.52
CA SER A 176 -3.40 15.50 16.98
C SER A 176 -4.14 15.72 18.31
N GLY A 177 -3.44 15.60 19.44
CA GLY A 177 -4.03 15.83 20.75
C GLY A 177 -3.34 15.22 21.96
N ASN A 178 -2.40 14.31 21.79
CA ASN A 178 -1.59 13.84 22.93
C ASN A 178 -0.13 14.27 22.73
N PRO A 179 0.37 15.25 23.51
CA PRO A 179 1.81 15.48 23.59
C PRO A 179 2.45 14.25 24.29
N VAL A 180 3.51 13.71 23.69
CA VAL A 180 4.40 12.72 24.27
C VAL A 180 5.13 13.35 25.45
#